data_616a06e04f41a2cde393981c537fbb7b
#
_entry.id   616a06e04f41a2cde393981c537fbb7b
#
_cell.length_a   1.000
_cell.length_b   1.000
_cell.length_c   1.000
_cell.angle_alpha   90.00
_cell.angle_beta   90.00
_cell.angle_gamma   90.00
#
_symmetry.space_group_name_H-M   'P 1'
#
loop_
_entity.id
_entity.type
_entity.pdbx_description
1 polymer ?
#
loop_
_entity_poly.entity_id
_entity_poly.type
_entity_poly.pdbx_seq_one_letter_code
_entity_poly.pdbx_strand_id
1 'polypeptide(L)'
;IPGPSTEIFSKIAKENNVVIVTSLFEKRAIGLYHNTAVVFEKDGSIAGKYRKMHIPDDPAYYEKFYFTPGDLGFNPIDTSVGKLGVLVCWDQWYPEAARLMALAGAEILIYPTAIGWESTDSEEEKLKQFTAWQTVQRGHAVANGLYVVAVNRVGFEKDWSGVTNGIQFWGQSFISG
;
A
#
# COMPACT_ATOMS: atom_id res chain seq x y z
N ILE A 1 12.92 10.59 4.44
CA ILE A 1 12.95 9.63 5.53
C ILE A 1 14.38 9.50 6.00
N PRO A 2 14.66 9.68 7.29
CA PRO A 2 13.73 9.95 8.38
C PRO A 2 13.10 11.35 8.35
N GLY A 3 12.13 11.59 9.26
CA GLY A 3 11.45 12.87 9.42
C GLY A 3 10.35 12.80 10.49
N PRO A 4 9.57 13.85 10.72
CA PRO A 4 8.61 13.92 11.84
C PRO A 4 7.63 12.74 11.89
N SER A 5 7.10 12.31 10.74
CA SER A 5 6.19 11.16 10.70
C SER A 5 6.87 9.87 11.14
N THR A 6 8.11 9.63 10.72
CA THR A 6 8.85 8.42 11.13
C THR A 6 9.19 8.44 12.61
N GLU A 7 9.46 9.60 13.20
CA GLU A 7 9.70 9.74 14.63
C GLU A 7 8.46 9.37 15.45
N ILE A 8 7.27 9.83 15.01
CA ILE A 8 5.99 9.51 15.65
C ILE A 8 5.70 8.01 15.59
N PHE A 9 5.79 7.39 14.39
CA PHE A 9 5.50 5.97 14.24
C PHE A 9 6.51 5.07 14.95
N SER A 10 7.79 5.44 14.96
CA SER A 10 8.84 4.78 15.74
C SER A 10 8.49 4.74 17.24
N LYS A 11 8.07 5.89 17.78
CA LYS A 11 7.64 5.98 19.19
C LYS A 11 6.41 5.09 19.46
N ILE A 12 5.38 5.16 18.59
CA ILE A 12 4.15 4.36 18.73
C ILE A 12 4.46 2.86 18.66
N ALA A 13 5.29 2.42 17.72
CA ALA A 13 5.70 1.03 17.59
C ALA A 13 6.35 0.52 18.90
N LYS A 14 7.29 1.30 19.42
CA LYS A 14 8.00 0.97 20.68
C LYS A 14 7.08 0.96 21.90
N GLU A 15 6.26 1.99 22.08
CA GLU A 15 5.35 2.10 23.24
C GLU A 15 4.32 0.99 23.29
N ASN A 16 3.88 0.50 22.12
CA ASN A 16 2.86 -0.56 22.04
C ASN A 16 3.47 -1.95 21.77
N ASN A 17 4.79 -2.05 21.61
CA ASN A 17 5.50 -3.31 21.29
C ASN A 17 4.91 -4.02 20.05
N VAL A 18 4.67 -3.27 18.98
CA VAL A 18 4.08 -3.77 17.72
C VAL A 18 4.92 -3.39 16.51
N VAL A 19 4.88 -4.23 15.47
CA VAL A 19 5.38 -3.88 14.14
C VAL A 19 4.35 -2.99 13.45
N ILE A 20 4.78 -1.86 12.88
CA ILE A 20 3.91 -0.94 12.15
C ILE A 20 4.35 -0.85 10.69
N VAL A 21 3.39 -0.99 9.79
CA VAL A 21 3.57 -0.69 8.35
C VAL A 21 2.74 0.55 8.02
N THR A 22 3.36 1.56 7.44
CA THR A 22 2.69 2.80 7.04
C THR A 22 3.17 3.27 5.67
N SER A 23 2.37 4.09 4.99
CA SER A 23 2.73 4.73 3.72
C SER A 23 2.86 6.24 3.93
N LEU A 24 3.97 6.81 3.46
CA LEU A 24 4.36 8.20 3.70
C LEU A 24 4.78 8.89 2.39
N PHE A 25 4.59 10.20 2.35
CA PHE A 25 5.15 11.06 1.31
C PHE A 25 6.64 11.28 1.60
N GLU A 26 7.53 10.63 0.85
CA GLU A 26 8.97 10.78 0.99
C GLU A 26 9.49 11.91 0.11
N LYS A 27 10.06 12.94 0.71
CA LYS A 27 10.90 13.90 0.01
C LYS A 27 12.34 13.38 0.04
N ARG A 28 12.82 12.84 -1.09
CA ARG A 28 14.20 12.33 -1.23
C ARG A 28 15.17 13.45 -1.53
N ALA A 29 14.76 14.36 -2.42
CA ALA A 29 15.48 15.57 -2.78
C ALA A 29 14.49 16.63 -3.28
N ILE A 30 14.97 17.81 -3.63
CA ILE A 30 14.15 18.85 -4.27
C ILE A 30 13.69 18.32 -5.64
N GLY A 31 12.37 18.30 -5.85
CA GLY A 31 11.78 17.79 -7.10
C GLY A 31 11.76 16.26 -7.24
N LEU A 32 12.19 15.52 -6.22
CA LEU A 32 12.20 14.06 -6.24
C LEU A 32 11.45 13.50 -5.03
N TYR A 33 10.26 12.95 -5.28
CA TYR A 33 9.34 12.47 -4.26
C TYR A 33 8.91 11.04 -4.56
N HIS A 34 8.65 10.26 -3.50
CA HIS A 34 8.14 8.90 -3.60
C HIS A 34 6.96 8.68 -2.64
N ASN A 35 6.04 7.83 -3.05
CA ASN A 35 5.09 7.19 -2.15
C ASN A 35 5.84 6.00 -1.53
N THR A 36 6.11 6.06 -0.22
CA THR A 36 7.05 5.14 0.44
C THR A 36 6.39 4.46 1.62
N ALA A 37 6.30 3.14 1.60
CA ALA A 37 5.97 2.37 2.78
C ALA A 37 7.20 2.24 3.69
N VAL A 38 6.99 2.42 4.99
CA VAL A 38 8.03 2.27 6.02
C VAL A 38 7.55 1.23 7.02
N VAL A 39 8.44 0.31 7.38
CA VAL A 39 8.19 -0.71 8.38
C VAL A 39 8.99 -0.39 9.63
N PHE A 40 8.29 -0.27 10.76
CA PHE A 40 8.87 -0.04 12.08
C PHE A 40 8.82 -1.33 12.86
N GLU A 41 9.95 -1.72 13.43
CA GLU A 41 10.06 -2.84 14.35
C GLU A 41 9.50 -2.44 15.75
N LYS A 42 9.13 -3.43 16.55
CA LYS A 42 8.55 -3.26 17.89
C LYS A 42 9.44 -2.52 18.89
N ASP A 43 10.73 -2.41 18.62
CA ASP A 43 11.65 -1.58 19.42
C ASP A 43 11.69 -0.11 18.98
N GLY A 44 10.96 0.22 17.88
CA GLY A 44 10.88 1.53 17.26
C GLY A 44 11.92 1.78 16.17
N SER A 45 12.80 0.84 15.89
CA SER A 45 13.74 0.97 14.77
C SER A 45 13.01 0.85 13.43
N ILE A 46 13.56 1.46 12.38
CA ILE A 46 13.09 1.26 11.00
C ILE A 46 13.69 -0.07 10.50
N ALA A 47 12.84 -1.09 10.37
CA ALA A 47 13.23 -2.39 9.81
C ALA A 47 13.53 -2.30 8.31
N GLY A 48 12.79 -1.46 7.59
CA GLY A 48 13.00 -1.25 6.17
C GLY A 48 11.99 -0.31 5.54
N LYS A 49 12.13 -0.12 4.22
CA LYS A 49 11.18 0.67 3.43
C LYS A 49 11.05 0.13 2.02
N TYR A 50 9.90 0.39 1.42
CA TYR A 50 9.60 0.12 0.01
C TYR A 50 9.09 1.40 -0.65
N ARG A 51 9.58 1.74 -1.83
CA ARG A 51 9.07 2.83 -2.65
C ARG A 51 8.14 2.28 -3.70
N LYS A 52 6.89 2.76 -3.72
CA LYS A 52 5.85 2.33 -4.65
C LYS A 52 6.37 2.34 -6.09
N MET A 53 6.30 1.18 -6.76
CA MET A 53 6.82 1.01 -8.11
C MET A 53 5.80 1.45 -9.16
N HIS A 54 4.54 1.06 -8.99
CA HIS A 54 3.47 1.34 -9.95
C HIS A 54 2.68 2.57 -9.51
N ILE A 55 2.88 3.68 -10.23
CA ILE A 55 2.29 4.97 -9.91
C ILE A 55 1.09 5.21 -10.84
N PRO A 56 -0.15 5.31 -10.31
CA PRO A 56 -1.35 5.55 -11.11
C PRO A 56 -1.42 6.99 -11.64
N ASP A 57 -2.23 7.16 -12.68
CA ASP A 57 -2.54 8.46 -13.29
C ASP A 57 -3.99 8.47 -13.78
N ASP A 58 -4.88 7.98 -12.94
CA ASP A 58 -6.32 7.94 -13.20
C ASP A 58 -7.03 9.15 -12.59
N PRO A 59 -8.26 9.49 -13.01
CA PRO A 59 -9.07 10.52 -12.37
C PRO A 59 -9.11 10.35 -10.84
N ALA A 60 -8.87 11.44 -10.12
CA ALA A 60 -8.71 11.50 -8.66
C ALA A 60 -7.50 10.73 -8.07
N TYR A 61 -6.69 10.09 -8.90
CA TYR A 61 -5.46 9.38 -8.50
C TYR A 61 -4.24 9.86 -9.32
N TYR A 62 -4.08 11.17 -9.47
CA TYR A 62 -2.98 11.78 -10.25
C TYR A 62 -1.63 11.73 -9.52
N GLU A 63 -1.24 10.52 -9.09
CA GLU A 63 -0.01 10.32 -8.32
C GLU A 63 1.26 10.62 -9.14
N LYS A 64 1.22 10.46 -10.46
CA LYS A 64 2.38 10.78 -11.35
C LYS A 64 2.77 12.25 -11.33
N PHE A 65 1.85 13.15 -10.96
CA PHE A 65 2.19 14.56 -10.77
C PHE A 65 3.21 14.76 -9.64
N TYR A 66 3.17 13.92 -8.61
CA TYR A 66 3.99 14.06 -7.42
C TYR A 66 5.15 13.06 -7.37
N PHE A 67 4.91 11.80 -7.72
CA PHE A 67 5.79 10.70 -7.37
C PHE A 67 6.56 10.14 -8.55
N THR A 68 7.84 9.92 -8.31
CA THR A 68 8.70 9.09 -9.15
C THR A 68 8.53 7.63 -8.76
N PRO A 69 8.49 6.69 -9.74
CA PRO A 69 8.50 5.26 -9.45
C PRO A 69 9.63 4.83 -8.52
N GLY A 70 9.39 3.78 -7.74
CA GLY A 70 10.35 3.24 -6.79
C GLY A 70 11.60 2.66 -7.46
N ASP A 71 12.70 2.70 -6.76
CA ASP A 71 14.03 2.26 -7.21
C ASP A 71 14.72 1.27 -6.25
N LEU A 72 13.99 0.76 -5.26
CA LEU A 72 14.51 -0.18 -4.26
C LEU A 72 14.31 -1.66 -4.65
N GLY A 73 13.59 -1.94 -5.74
CA GLY A 73 13.20 -3.29 -6.13
C GLY A 73 12.14 -3.91 -5.21
N PHE A 74 11.94 -5.22 -5.38
CA PHE A 74 10.96 -6.00 -4.61
C PHE A 74 11.69 -6.87 -3.58
N ASN A 75 12.08 -6.26 -2.47
CA ASN A 75 12.83 -6.90 -1.39
C ASN A 75 11.97 -6.99 -0.13
N PRO A 76 11.63 -8.19 0.34
CA PRO A 76 10.94 -8.37 1.61
C PRO A 76 11.77 -7.87 2.78
N ILE A 77 11.10 -7.45 3.85
CA ILE A 77 11.68 -6.85 5.04
C ILE A 77 11.57 -7.84 6.20
N ASP A 78 12.70 -8.19 6.80
CA ASP A 78 12.74 -9.03 7.98
C ASP A 78 12.22 -8.27 9.20
N THR A 79 11.31 -8.88 9.95
CA THR A 79 10.74 -8.34 11.19
C THR A 79 10.56 -9.42 12.23
N SER A 80 10.27 -9.03 13.48
CA SER A 80 9.96 -9.97 14.57
C SER A 80 8.64 -10.74 14.39
N VAL A 81 7.82 -10.36 13.41
CA VAL A 81 6.52 -11.03 13.12
C VAL A 81 6.55 -11.81 11.81
N GLY A 82 7.70 -11.95 11.18
CA GLY A 82 7.91 -12.65 9.91
C GLY A 82 8.51 -11.75 8.83
N LYS A 83 8.72 -12.32 7.67
CA LYS A 83 9.29 -11.63 6.51
C LYS A 83 8.20 -10.99 5.66
N LEU A 84 8.11 -9.67 5.71
CA LEU A 84 7.03 -8.90 5.11
C LEU A 84 7.37 -8.43 3.70
N GLY A 85 6.57 -8.81 2.71
CA GLY A 85 6.57 -8.21 1.38
C GLY A 85 5.62 -7.01 1.36
N VAL A 86 6.16 -5.81 1.51
CA VAL A 86 5.33 -4.59 1.54
C VAL A 86 5.26 -3.99 0.16
N LEU A 87 4.05 -3.82 -0.34
CA LEU A 87 3.69 -3.21 -1.62
C LEU A 87 2.61 -2.15 -1.37
N VAL A 88 2.45 -1.16 -2.27
CA VAL A 88 1.53 -0.04 -1.99
C VAL A 88 0.45 0.07 -3.05
N CYS A 89 -0.81 -0.04 -2.62
CA CYS A 89 -2.01 0.31 -3.39
C CYS A 89 -2.01 -0.30 -4.80
N TRP A 90 -1.75 0.49 -5.85
CA TRP A 90 -1.81 0.07 -7.25
C TRP A 90 -0.88 -1.09 -7.60
N ASP A 91 0.20 -1.32 -6.84
CA ASP A 91 1.06 -2.51 -6.96
C ASP A 91 0.25 -3.82 -6.84
N GLN A 92 -0.89 -3.79 -6.14
CA GLN A 92 -1.78 -4.95 -5.94
C GLN A 92 -2.34 -5.56 -7.23
N TRP A 93 -2.38 -4.79 -8.33
CA TRP A 93 -2.86 -5.25 -9.62
C TRP A 93 -1.81 -6.00 -10.44
N TYR A 94 -0.54 -5.98 -10.01
CA TYR A 94 0.60 -6.53 -10.75
C TYR A 94 1.08 -7.85 -10.13
N PRO A 95 0.75 -9.01 -10.74
CA PRO A 95 1.18 -10.33 -10.23
C PRO A 95 2.69 -10.48 -10.11
N GLU A 96 3.45 -9.77 -10.95
CA GLU A 96 4.91 -9.79 -10.96
C GLU A 96 5.48 -9.32 -9.63
N ALA A 97 4.95 -8.23 -9.05
CA ALA A 97 5.39 -7.69 -7.78
C ALA A 97 5.18 -8.71 -6.64
N ALA A 98 3.98 -9.32 -6.57
CA ALA A 98 3.66 -10.35 -5.59
C ALA A 98 4.57 -11.57 -5.74
N ARG A 99 4.78 -12.05 -6.97
CA ARG A 99 5.64 -13.20 -7.26
C ARG A 99 7.09 -12.94 -6.89
N LEU A 100 7.65 -11.79 -7.22
CA LEU A 100 9.03 -11.43 -6.89
C LEU A 100 9.25 -11.35 -5.38
N MET A 101 8.31 -10.77 -4.63
CA MET A 101 8.35 -10.76 -3.17
C MET A 101 8.31 -12.18 -2.59
N ALA A 102 7.42 -13.05 -3.10
CA ALA A 102 7.32 -14.44 -2.67
C ALA A 102 8.62 -15.23 -2.95
N LEU A 103 9.18 -15.09 -4.15
CA LEU A 103 10.45 -15.75 -4.53
C LEU A 103 11.64 -15.25 -3.69
N ALA A 104 11.59 -14.01 -3.21
CA ALA A 104 12.57 -13.45 -2.29
C ALA A 104 12.32 -13.86 -0.82
N GLY A 105 11.31 -14.69 -0.55
CA GLY A 105 11.03 -15.28 0.75
C GLY A 105 10.03 -14.52 1.62
N ALA A 106 9.19 -13.63 1.04
CA ALA A 106 8.09 -13.05 1.80
C ALA A 106 7.13 -14.14 2.29
N GLU A 107 6.71 -14.01 3.55
CA GLU A 107 5.71 -14.88 4.17
C GLU A 107 4.32 -14.23 4.17
N ILE A 108 4.30 -12.91 4.20
CA ILE A 108 3.08 -12.08 4.24
C ILE A 108 3.26 -10.93 3.26
N LEU A 109 2.31 -10.76 2.34
CA LEU A 109 2.20 -9.54 1.53
C LEU A 109 1.26 -8.55 2.21
N ILE A 110 1.67 -7.28 2.32
CA ILE A 110 0.87 -6.22 2.93
C ILE A 110 0.70 -5.09 1.93
N TYR A 111 -0.56 -4.69 1.69
CA TYR A 111 -0.94 -3.62 0.77
C TYR A 111 -1.67 -2.49 1.50
N PRO A 112 -0.96 -1.47 2.02
CA PRO A 112 -1.61 -0.21 2.38
C PRO A 112 -2.23 0.41 1.12
N THR A 113 -3.54 0.67 1.16
CA THR A 113 -4.33 0.99 -0.03
C THR A 113 -5.31 2.13 0.25
N ALA A 114 -5.56 2.95 -0.76
CA ALA A 114 -6.67 3.89 -0.82
C ALA A 114 -7.37 3.72 -2.19
N ILE A 115 -8.35 2.81 -2.25
CA ILE A 115 -9.14 2.54 -3.44
C ILE A 115 -10.63 2.65 -3.12
N GLY A 116 -11.40 3.21 -4.03
CA GLY A 116 -12.82 3.47 -3.86
C GLY A 116 -13.55 3.61 -5.19
N TRP A 117 -14.83 3.92 -5.10
CA TRP A 117 -15.71 4.17 -6.23
C TRP A 117 -15.82 5.66 -6.50
N GLU A 118 -16.00 6.02 -7.78
CA GLU A 118 -16.48 7.34 -8.14
C GLU A 118 -17.98 7.46 -7.84
N SER A 119 -18.43 8.68 -7.55
CA SER A 119 -19.85 8.95 -7.24
C SER A 119 -20.81 8.65 -8.41
N THR A 120 -20.27 8.57 -9.62
CA THR A 120 -21.01 8.30 -10.86
C THR A 120 -21.10 6.82 -11.21
N ASP A 121 -20.35 5.95 -10.52
CA ASP A 121 -20.37 4.52 -10.77
C ASP A 121 -21.74 3.91 -10.47
N SER A 122 -22.24 3.07 -11.37
CA SER A 122 -23.44 2.26 -11.11
C SER A 122 -23.17 1.19 -10.05
N GLU A 123 -24.21 0.68 -9.40
CA GLU A 123 -24.04 -0.42 -8.41
C GLU A 123 -23.47 -1.68 -9.04
N GLU A 124 -23.75 -1.95 -10.32
CA GLU A 124 -23.15 -3.06 -11.06
C GLU A 124 -21.65 -2.86 -11.25
N GLU A 125 -21.24 -1.65 -11.61
CA GLU A 125 -19.83 -1.32 -11.80
C GLU A 125 -19.06 -1.37 -10.47
N LYS A 126 -19.63 -0.83 -9.40
CA LYS A 126 -19.06 -0.93 -8.05
C LYS A 126 -18.80 -2.37 -7.63
N LEU A 127 -19.77 -3.26 -7.90
CA LEU A 127 -19.62 -4.68 -7.58
C LEU A 127 -18.52 -5.34 -8.41
N LYS A 128 -18.42 -5.01 -9.70
CA LYS A 128 -17.35 -5.54 -10.58
C LYS A 128 -15.97 -5.10 -10.11
N GLN A 129 -15.79 -3.81 -9.83
CA GLN A 129 -14.52 -3.24 -9.36
C GLN A 129 -14.08 -3.91 -8.05
N PHE A 130 -14.99 -3.98 -7.08
CA PHE A 130 -14.71 -4.59 -5.79
C PHE A 130 -14.37 -6.09 -5.91
N THR A 131 -15.14 -6.84 -6.71
CA THR A 131 -14.91 -8.28 -6.94
C THR A 131 -13.56 -8.51 -7.62
N ALA A 132 -13.20 -7.70 -8.62
CA ALA A 132 -11.91 -7.78 -9.28
C ALA A 132 -10.76 -7.53 -8.30
N TRP A 133 -10.89 -6.50 -7.46
CA TRP A 133 -9.90 -6.14 -6.44
C TRP A 133 -9.66 -7.27 -5.42
N GLN A 134 -10.72 -7.90 -4.93
CA GLN A 134 -10.58 -9.07 -4.04
C GLN A 134 -9.97 -10.27 -4.76
N THR A 135 -10.42 -10.54 -6.00
CA THR A 135 -10.00 -11.71 -6.75
C THR A 135 -8.50 -11.69 -7.04
N VAL A 136 -7.96 -10.56 -7.50
CA VAL A 136 -6.53 -10.48 -7.80
C VAL A 136 -5.67 -10.72 -6.56
N GLN A 137 -6.03 -10.17 -5.43
CA GLN A 137 -5.26 -10.32 -4.19
C GLN A 137 -5.37 -11.73 -3.59
N ARG A 138 -6.56 -12.34 -3.65
CA ARG A 138 -6.72 -13.76 -3.31
C ARG A 138 -5.91 -14.66 -4.25
N GLY A 139 -5.85 -14.29 -5.54
CA GLY A 139 -5.00 -14.96 -6.52
C GLY A 139 -3.51 -14.90 -6.13
N HIS A 140 -3.04 -13.78 -5.61
CA HIS A 140 -1.67 -13.67 -5.10
C HIS A 140 -1.41 -14.60 -3.92
N ALA A 141 -2.34 -14.69 -2.97
CA ALA A 141 -2.21 -15.59 -1.82
C ALA A 141 -2.11 -17.06 -2.29
N VAL A 142 -3.08 -17.53 -3.05
CA VAL A 142 -3.16 -18.90 -3.54
C VAL A 142 -1.98 -19.25 -4.45
N ALA A 143 -1.65 -18.38 -5.42
CA ALA A 143 -0.60 -18.66 -6.41
C ALA A 143 0.82 -18.66 -5.82
N ASN A 144 1.02 -18.08 -4.65
CA ASN A 144 2.32 -17.97 -3.99
C ASN A 144 2.39 -18.75 -2.66
N GLY A 145 1.27 -19.30 -2.17
CA GLY A 145 1.22 -20.05 -0.91
C GLY A 145 1.62 -19.19 0.31
N LEU A 146 1.13 -17.95 0.38
CA LEU A 146 1.43 -16.99 1.44
C LEU A 146 0.19 -16.20 1.85
N TYR A 147 0.29 -15.45 2.94
CA TYR A 147 -0.80 -14.57 3.36
C TYR A 147 -0.75 -13.22 2.65
N VAL A 148 -1.93 -12.71 2.29
CA VAL A 148 -2.13 -11.35 1.78
C VAL A 148 -2.98 -10.56 2.76
N VAL A 149 -2.50 -9.40 3.18
CA VAL A 149 -3.18 -8.44 4.05
C VAL A 149 -3.47 -7.19 3.26
N ALA A 150 -4.72 -7.01 2.86
CA ALA A 150 -5.21 -5.82 2.17
C ALA A 150 -5.80 -4.84 3.17
N VAL A 151 -5.17 -3.68 3.31
CA VAL A 151 -5.60 -2.63 4.26
C VAL A 151 -6.06 -1.44 3.44
N ASN A 152 -7.37 -1.22 3.37
CA ASN A 152 -7.95 -0.16 2.56
C ASN A 152 -8.56 0.95 3.41
N ARG A 153 -8.44 2.16 2.91
CA ARG A 153 -9.09 3.36 3.44
C ARG A 153 -10.61 3.22 3.42
N VAL A 154 -11.31 3.91 4.31
CA VAL A 154 -12.77 3.97 4.38
C VAL A 154 -13.25 5.43 4.46
N GLY A 155 -14.42 5.70 3.88
CA GLY A 155 -15.09 6.99 3.95
C GLY A 155 -15.06 7.77 2.63
N PHE A 156 -15.78 8.89 2.60
CA PHE A 156 -15.86 9.75 1.42
C PHE A 156 -14.85 10.91 1.51
N GLU A 157 -14.17 11.19 0.41
CA GLU A 157 -13.33 12.37 0.23
C GLU A 157 -13.76 13.14 -1.00
N LYS A 158 -14.02 14.43 -0.79
CA LYS A 158 -14.36 15.35 -1.86
C LYS A 158 -13.13 15.66 -2.72
N ASP A 159 -13.33 15.66 -4.04
CA ASP A 159 -12.32 16.18 -4.97
C ASP A 159 -12.37 17.70 -5.01
N TRP A 160 -11.35 18.34 -4.44
CA TRP A 160 -11.24 19.79 -4.43
C TRP A 160 -10.77 20.38 -5.77
N SER A 161 -10.30 19.56 -6.71
CA SER A 161 -9.96 20.00 -8.06
C SER A 161 -11.20 20.32 -8.90
N GLY A 162 -12.34 19.74 -8.54
CA GLY A 162 -13.60 19.86 -9.28
C GLY A 162 -13.69 18.99 -10.53
N VAL A 163 -12.71 18.13 -10.77
CA VAL A 163 -12.72 17.18 -11.91
C VAL A 163 -13.74 16.06 -11.67
N THR A 164 -13.83 15.58 -10.44
CA THR A 164 -14.84 14.62 -9.99
C THR A 164 -15.59 15.13 -8.76
N ASN A 165 -16.64 14.43 -8.32
CA ASN A 165 -17.31 14.75 -7.06
C ASN A 165 -16.51 14.29 -5.83
N GLY A 166 -15.61 13.35 -6.03
CA GLY A 166 -14.81 12.71 -4.98
C GLY A 166 -14.90 11.20 -5.03
N ILE A 167 -14.19 10.57 -4.10
CA ILE A 167 -14.05 9.12 -4.01
C ILE A 167 -14.72 8.62 -2.74
N GLN A 168 -15.56 7.58 -2.88
CA GLN A 168 -16.05 6.78 -1.76
C GLN A 168 -15.10 5.59 -1.58
N PHE A 169 -14.14 5.70 -0.67
CA PHE A 169 -13.26 4.59 -0.30
C PHE A 169 -14.09 3.49 0.36
N TRP A 170 -14.04 2.29 -0.19
CA TRP A 170 -14.95 1.21 0.19
C TRP A 170 -14.54 0.42 1.43
N GLY A 171 -13.34 0.66 1.98
CA GLY A 171 -12.85 -0.12 3.11
C GLY A 171 -12.67 -1.59 2.73
N GLN A 172 -13.41 -2.48 3.37
CA GLN A 172 -13.41 -3.93 3.10
C GLN A 172 -12.01 -4.56 3.22
N SER A 173 -11.19 -4.05 4.14
CA SER A 173 -9.89 -4.65 4.45
C SER A 173 -10.05 -6.13 4.80
N PHE A 174 -9.13 -6.97 4.32
CA PHE A 174 -9.23 -8.42 4.54
C PHE A 174 -7.85 -9.09 4.59
N ILE A 175 -7.85 -10.32 5.08
CA ILE A 175 -6.72 -11.26 5.02
C ILE A 175 -7.15 -12.46 4.21
N SER A 176 -6.27 -12.94 3.33
CA SER A 176 -6.41 -14.19 2.58
C SER A 176 -5.12 -14.99 2.66
N GLY A 177 -5.27 -16.32 2.73
CA GLY A 177 -4.19 -17.29 2.66
C GLY A 177 -4.66 -18.52 1.87
#